data_46e8f8b68278d4d951ce5c4086513d60
#
_entry.id   46e8f8b68278d4d951ce5c4086513d60
#
_cell.length_a   1.000
_cell.length_b   1.000
_cell.length_c   1.000
_cell.angle_alpha   90.00
_cell.angle_beta   90.00
_cell.angle_gamma   90.00
#
_symmetry.space_group_name_H-M   'P 1'
#
loop_
_entity.id
_entity.type
_entity.pdbx_description
1 polymer ?
#
loop_
_entity_poly.entity_id
_entity_poly.type
_entity_poly.pdbx_seq_one_letter_code
_entity_poly.pdbx_strand_id
1 'polypeptide(L)'
;MTRLTDRAVVLLSGGMDSCVCAALASRDYPTAALHISYGQRTELRERQSFLAICQRLNIQDKLLVRNESLRAIGGSALTDESIAVPVAAASGSPINHPNQGPSHDIPVTYVPFRNAHFLAVAVSWAEVLGASKIYIGAVEQDSSGYPDCRPAYYEAFNQVIKAGTKEGNIEIVTPLIAMRKAEIVRLGLELGAPFDLTWSCYSREDRACGVCDSCRLRLRAFADAGATDPIPYAATDQVFGPAGFEP
;
A
#
# COMPACT_ATOMS: atom_id res chain seq x y z
N MET A 1 -26.61 1.35 25.46
CA MET A 1 -25.16 1.55 25.31
C MET A 1 -24.60 0.28 24.67
N THR A 2 -24.44 0.25 23.36
CA THR A 2 -23.79 -0.85 22.65
C THR A 2 -22.31 -0.78 23.04
N ARG A 3 -21.77 -1.82 23.66
CA ARG A 3 -20.33 -1.95 23.88
C ARG A 3 -19.69 -1.82 22.49
N LEU A 4 -18.78 -0.84 22.32
CA LEU A 4 -17.87 -0.80 21.18
C LEU A 4 -17.18 -2.17 21.15
N THR A 5 -17.54 -2.98 20.18
CA THR A 5 -16.76 -4.18 19.90
C THR A 5 -15.43 -3.64 19.40
N ASP A 6 -14.33 -4.08 20.00
CA ASP A 6 -12.97 -3.78 19.54
C ASP A 6 -12.83 -4.28 18.08
N ARG A 7 -13.22 -3.45 17.14
CA ARG A 7 -13.28 -3.75 15.72
C ARG A 7 -12.28 -2.89 14.95
N ALA A 8 -11.69 -3.43 13.90
CA ALA A 8 -10.79 -2.70 13.02
C ALA A 8 -11.35 -2.53 11.61
N VAL A 9 -11.08 -1.39 11.01
CA VAL A 9 -11.16 -1.18 9.55
C VAL A 9 -9.74 -1.23 8.99
N VAL A 10 -9.50 -1.98 7.94
CA VAL A 10 -8.21 -1.99 7.24
C VAL A 10 -8.36 -1.39 5.84
N LEU A 11 -7.51 -0.39 5.53
CA LEU A 11 -7.32 0.12 4.18
C LEU A 11 -6.51 -0.90 3.38
N LEU A 12 -7.20 -1.67 2.54
CA LEU A 12 -6.63 -2.81 1.79
C LEU A 12 -6.62 -2.48 0.29
N SER A 13 -5.48 -2.04 -0.21
CA SER A 13 -5.30 -1.73 -1.64
C SER A 13 -5.17 -2.98 -2.53
N GLY A 14 -4.85 -4.13 -1.97
CA GLY A 14 -4.44 -5.33 -2.68
C GLY A 14 -2.92 -5.49 -2.83
N GLY A 15 -2.14 -4.48 -2.39
CA GLY A 15 -0.68 -4.53 -2.36
C GLY A 15 -0.13 -5.27 -1.14
N MET A 16 1.17 -5.55 -1.17
CA MET A 16 1.91 -6.34 -0.18
C MET A 16 1.75 -5.77 1.25
N ASP A 17 2.03 -4.49 1.46
CA ASP A 17 2.02 -3.86 2.78
C ASP A 17 0.62 -3.85 3.40
N SER A 18 -0.39 -3.50 2.60
CA SER A 18 -1.79 -3.51 3.04
C SER A 18 -2.29 -4.93 3.36
N CYS A 19 -1.77 -5.95 2.67
CA CYS A 19 -2.05 -7.35 2.95
C CYS A 19 -1.50 -7.77 4.32
N VAL A 20 -0.27 -7.38 4.66
CA VAL A 20 0.32 -7.63 5.99
C VAL A 20 -0.47 -6.91 7.08
N CYS A 21 -0.88 -5.66 6.85
CA CYS A 21 -1.78 -4.95 7.77
C CYS A 21 -3.12 -5.67 7.96
N ALA A 22 -3.70 -6.21 6.88
CA ALA A 22 -4.94 -6.97 6.97
C ALA A 22 -4.77 -8.26 7.78
N ALA A 23 -3.65 -8.98 7.60
CA ALA A 23 -3.33 -10.16 8.39
C ALA A 23 -3.15 -9.83 9.88
N LEU A 24 -2.43 -8.74 10.20
CA LEU A 24 -2.28 -8.23 11.57
C LEU A 24 -3.63 -7.87 12.20
N ALA A 25 -4.42 -7.04 11.52
CA ALA A 25 -5.73 -6.61 12.03
C ALA A 25 -6.65 -7.81 12.26
N SER A 26 -6.69 -8.77 11.31
CA SER A 26 -7.55 -9.95 11.41
C SER A 26 -7.14 -10.94 12.50
N ARG A 27 -5.87 -10.92 12.92
CA ARG A 27 -5.40 -11.71 14.07
C ARG A 27 -5.96 -11.17 15.39
N ASP A 28 -6.01 -9.84 15.51
CA ASP A 28 -6.24 -9.17 16.78
C ASP A 28 -7.69 -8.65 16.94
N TYR A 29 -8.42 -8.45 15.82
CA TYR A 29 -9.75 -7.83 15.80
C TYR A 29 -10.71 -8.48 14.81
N PRO A 30 -12.02 -8.47 15.04
CA PRO A 30 -13.02 -8.56 13.98
C PRO A 30 -12.78 -7.44 12.98
N THR A 31 -12.45 -7.78 11.74
CA THR A 31 -11.94 -6.83 10.75
C THR A 31 -12.92 -6.59 9.62
N ALA A 32 -13.07 -5.32 9.22
CA ALA A 32 -13.72 -4.88 8.00
C ALA A 32 -12.67 -4.32 7.03
N ALA A 33 -12.77 -4.60 5.73
CA ALA A 33 -11.80 -4.17 4.72
C ALA A 33 -12.37 -3.12 3.78
N LEU A 34 -11.64 -2.02 3.62
CA LEU A 34 -11.96 -0.92 2.72
C LEU A 34 -11.00 -0.89 1.54
N HIS A 35 -11.54 -0.95 0.32
CA HIS A 35 -10.81 -0.69 -0.92
C HIS A 35 -11.30 0.59 -1.58
N ILE A 36 -10.37 1.44 -2.00
CA ILE A 36 -10.68 2.68 -2.70
C ILE A 36 -9.96 2.68 -4.05
N SER A 37 -10.75 2.60 -5.12
CA SER A 37 -10.31 2.85 -6.48
C SER A 37 -10.33 4.36 -6.76
N TYR A 38 -9.32 4.87 -7.47
CA TYR A 38 -9.19 6.30 -7.75
C TYR A 38 -8.72 6.58 -9.19
N GLY A 39 -8.94 5.61 -10.10
CA GLY A 39 -8.53 5.68 -11.50
C GLY A 39 -7.05 5.32 -11.70
N GLN A 40 -6.44 4.59 -10.79
CA GLN A 40 -5.09 4.06 -10.95
C GLN A 40 -4.99 3.03 -12.08
N ARG A 41 -3.84 2.94 -12.75
CA ARG A 41 -3.62 2.15 -13.96
C ARG A 41 -3.96 0.67 -13.85
N THR A 42 -3.80 0.08 -12.66
CA THR A 42 -4.04 -1.34 -12.36
C THR A 42 -5.25 -1.56 -11.45
N GLU A 43 -6.27 -0.69 -11.56
CA GLU A 43 -7.46 -0.69 -10.72
C GLU A 43 -8.15 -2.05 -10.67
N LEU A 44 -8.35 -2.69 -11.83
CA LEU A 44 -9.03 -3.99 -11.92
C LEU A 44 -8.25 -5.08 -11.19
N ARG A 45 -6.94 -5.13 -11.39
CA ARG A 45 -6.09 -6.13 -10.76
C ARG A 45 -5.98 -5.94 -9.25
N GLU A 46 -5.86 -4.70 -8.78
CA GLU A 46 -5.84 -4.37 -7.36
C GLU A 46 -7.15 -4.76 -6.67
N ARG A 47 -8.29 -4.48 -7.31
CA ARG A 47 -9.60 -4.90 -6.83
C ARG A 47 -9.75 -6.43 -6.76
N GLN A 48 -9.24 -7.15 -7.74
CA GLN A 48 -9.22 -8.64 -7.72
C GLN A 48 -8.39 -9.15 -6.54
N SER A 49 -7.19 -8.58 -6.34
CA SER A 49 -6.32 -8.89 -5.21
C SER A 49 -7.02 -8.61 -3.88
N PHE A 50 -7.66 -7.46 -3.72
CA PHE A 50 -8.45 -7.11 -2.54
C PHE A 50 -9.49 -8.18 -2.21
N LEU A 51 -10.31 -8.58 -3.20
CA LEU A 51 -11.36 -9.57 -2.99
C LEU A 51 -10.78 -10.95 -2.62
N ALA A 52 -9.71 -11.37 -3.28
CA ALA A 52 -9.05 -12.64 -3.02
C ALA A 52 -8.40 -12.68 -1.62
N ILE A 53 -7.74 -11.58 -1.20
CA ILE A 53 -7.17 -11.44 0.14
C ILE A 53 -8.27 -11.49 1.21
N CYS A 54 -9.37 -10.74 1.01
CA CYS A 54 -10.52 -10.78 1.93
C CYS A 54 -11.08 -12.20 2.08
N GLN A 55 -11.21 -12.94 0.98
CA GLN A 55 -11.65 -14.32 1.02
C GLN A 55 -10.69 -15.22 1.79
N ARG A 56 -9.37 -15.11 1.55
CA ARG A 56 -8.33 -15.90 2.21
C ARG A 56 -8.25 -15.62 3.71
N LEU A 57 -8.41 -14.36 4.12
CA LEU A 57 -8.39 -13.93 5.52
C LEU A 57 -9.77 -13.99 6.18
N ASN A 58 -10.78 -14.53 5.50
CA ASN A 58 -12.16 -14.65 6.00
C ASN A 58 -12.78 -13.31 6.45
N ILE A 59 -12.43 -12.19 5.80
CA ILE A 59 -13.01 -10.87 6.05
C ILE A 59 -14.35 -10.76 5.32
N GLN A 60 -15.46 -10.72 6.06
CA GLN A 60 -16.81 -10.69 5.50
C GLN A 60 -17.26 -9.28 5.15
N ASP A 61 -17.01 -8.32 6.04
CA ASP A 61 -17.40 -6.93 5.86
C ASP A 61 -16.43 -6.20 4.92
N LYS A 62 -16.93 -5.85 3.75
CA LYS A 62 -16.14 -5.22 2.68
C LYS A 62 -16.85 -3.98 2.16
N LEU A 63 -16.09 -2.91 2.00
CA LEU A 63 -16.57 -1.69 1.34
C LEU A 63 -15.63 -1.37 0.16
N LEU A 64 -16.21 -1.23 -1.03
CA LEU A 64 -15.51 -0.79 -2.22
C LEU A 64 -16.03 0.60 -2.60
N VAL A 65 -15.14 1.57 -2.65
CA VAL A 65 -15.45 2.96 -2.99
C VAL A 65 -14.67 3.36 -4.22
N ARG A 66 -15.25 4.20 -5.07
CA ARG A 66 -14.57 4.84 -6.18
C ARG A 66 -14.48 6.35 -5.92
N ASN A 67 -13.26 6.87 -5.92
CA ASN A 67 -12.98 8.29 -5.73
C ASN A 67 -12.52 8.92 -7.06
N GLU A 68 -13.48 9.43 -7.84
CA GLU A 68 -13.22 10.05 -9.14
C GLU A 68 -12.46 11.39 -9.03
N SER A 69 -12.49 12.04 -7.86
CA SER A 69 -11.88 13.37 -7.68
C SER A 69 -10.35 13.32 -7.83
N LEU A 70 -9.69 12.26 -7.37
CA LEU A 70 -8.24 12.13 -7.48
C LEU A 70 -7.77 12.00 -8.93
N ARG A 71 -8.57 11.32 -9.77
CA ARG A 71 -8.30 11.27 -11.21
C ARG A 71 -8.56 12.62 -11.89
N ALA A 72 -9.65 13.30 -11.54
CA ALA A 72 -10.00 14.59 -12.11
C ALA A 72 -8.99 15.70 -11.75
N ILE A 73 -8.40 15.63 -10.54
CA ILE A 73 -7.34 16.55 -10.09
C ILE A 73 -6.06 16.31 -10.91
N GLY A 74 -5.70 15.03 -11.17
CA GLY A 74 -4.53 14.66 -11.96
C GLY A 74 -3.20 14.88 -11.22
N GLY A 75 -2.13 15.12 -11.97
CA GLY A 75 -0.79 15.46 -11.42
C GLY A 75 0.03 14.27 -10.94
N SER A 76 -0.37 13.04 -11.26
CA SER A 76 0.39 11.83 -10.92
C SER A 76 0.44 10.84 -12.09
N ALA A 77 1.60 10.22 -12.30
CA ALA A 77 1.76 9.13 -13.27
C ALA A 77 0.86 7.91 -13.00
N LEU A 78 0.28 7.79 -11.82
CA LEU A 78 -0.65 6.70 -11.49
C LEU A 78 -2.07 6.95 -11.97
N THR A 79 -2.47 8.22 -12.15
CA THR A 79 -3.84 8.62 -12.53
C THR A 79 -3.91 9.33 -13.88
N ASP A 80 -2.77 9.76 -14.43
CA ASP A 80 -2.64 10.46 -15.71
C ASP A 80 -1.75 9.66 -16.66
N GLU A 81 -2.33 9.16 -17.75
CA GLU A 81 -1.62 8.35 -18.75
C GLU A 81 -0.61 9.15 -19.59
N SER A 82 -0.75 10.49 -19.63
CA SER A 82 0.21 11.36 -20.31
C SER A 82 1.54 11.47 -19.58
N ILE A 83 1.58 11.15 -18.28
CA ILE A 83 2.78 11.13 -17.43
C ILE A 83 3.35 9.70 -17.43
N ALA A 84 4.54 9.51 -17.97
CA ALA A 84 5.17 8.18 -17.99
C ALA A 84 5.49 7.68 -16.57
N VAL A 85 5.18 6.40 -16.29
CA VAL A 85 5.67 5.74 -15.07
C VAL A 85 7.18 5.51 -15.24
N PRO A 86 8.03 5.98 -14.31
CA PRO A 86 9.47 5.78 -14.41
C PRO A 86 9.83 4.28 -14.45
N VAL A 87 10.69 3.93 -15.41
CA VAL A 87 11.35 2.63 -15.47
C VAL A 87 12.76 2.85 -14.93
N ALA A 88 13.11 2.18 -13.84
CA ALA A 88 14.42 2.34 -13.24
C ALA A 88 15.52 1.92 -14.22
N ALA A 89 16.57 2.74 -14.36
CA ALA A 89 17.75 2.39 -15.15
C ALA A 89 18.43 1.12 -14.60
N ALA A 90 19.02 0.32 -15.47
CA ALA A 90 19.69 -0.94 -15.12
C ALA A 90 20.89 -0.80 -14.17
N SER A 91 21.45 0.40 -14.08
CA SER A 91 22.53 0.76 -13.13
C SER A 91 21.91 1.46 -11.92
N GLY A 92 22.10 0.92 -10.71
CA GLY A 92 21.56 1.36 -9.41
C GLY A 92 21.70 2.84 -9.00
N SER A 93 21.65 3.74 -9.95
CA SER A 93 21.63 5.19 -9.72
C SER A 93 20.21 5.63 -9.32
N PRO A 94 20.06 6.54 -8.35
CA PRO A 94 18.77 7.16 -8.09
C PRO A 94 18.25 7.80 -9.38
N ILE A 95 16.95 7.68 -9.63
CA ILE A 95 16.31 8.21 -10.85
C ILE A 95 16.36 9.74 -10.74
N ASN A 96 17.36 10.36 -11.36
CA ASN A 96 17.39 11.80 -11.57
C ASN A 96 16.41 12.16 -12.68
N HIS A 97 15.32 12.81 -12.35
CA HIS A 97 14.42 13.41 -13.32
C HIS A 97 15.08 14.66 -13.91
N PRO A 98 15.20 14.78 -15.27
CA PRO A 98 15.99 15.86 -15.91
C PRO A 98 15.47 17.27 -15.69
N ASN A 99 14.36 17.48 -15.01
CA ASN A 99 13.73 18.78 -14.79
C ASN A 99 13.47 19.15 -13.32
N GLN A 100 14.09 18.47 -12.34
CA GLN A 100 13.88 18.75 -10.92
C GLN A 100 15.18 19.25 -10.29
N GLY A 101 15.12 20.44 -9.69
CA GLY A 101 16.23 21.04 -8.95
C GLY A 101 16.48 20.34 -7.59
N PRO A 102 17.43 20.80 -6.75
CA PRO A 102 17.90 20.12 -5.54
C PRO A 102 16.92 20.19 -4.35
N SER A 103 15.62 19.96 -4.59
CA SER A 103 14.60 19.82 -3.55
C SER A 103 14.21 18.36 -3.39
N HIS A 104 14.04 17.87 -2.18
CA HIS A 104 13.54 16.54 -1.82
C HIS A 104 12.46 16.04 -2.81
N ASP A 105 12.90 15.26 -3.80
CA ASP A 105 12.09 14.96 -4.96
C ASP A 105 10.95 14.01 -4.61
N ILE A 106 9.75 14.58 -4.51
CA ILE A 106 8.52 13.80 -4.42
C ILE A 106 8.32 13.13 -5.79
N PRO A 107 8.26 11.80 -5.88
CA PRO A 107 8.16 11.09 -7.15
C PRO A 107 6.90 11.47 -7.93
N VAL A 108 6.96 11.41 -9.25
CA VAL A 108 5.80 11.64 -10.15
C VAL A 108 4.65 10.63 -9.93
N THR A 109 4.90 9.54 -9.21
CA THR A 109 3.90 8.55 -8.79
C THR A 109 3.15 8.96 -7.52
N TYR A 110 3.54 10.05 -6.86
CA TYR A 110 2.78 10.61 -5.75
C TYR A 110 1.43 11.15 -6.23
N VAL A 111 0.35 10.65 -5.67
CA VAL A 111 -0.99 11.21 -5.88
C VAL A 111 -1.24 12.22 -4.77
N PRO A 112 -1.38 13.53 -5.09
CA PRO A 112 -1.45 14.58 -4.08
C PRO A 112 -2.51 14.32 -3.01
N PHE A 113 -2.07 14.26 -1.74
CA PHE A 113 -2.90 14.13 -0.55
C PHE A 113 -3.87 12.92 -0.55
N ARG A 114 -3.52 11.86 -1.30
CA ARG A 114 -4.37 10.68 -1.49
C ARG A 114 -4.74 10.00 -0.17
N ASN A 115 -3.79 9.84 0.76
CA ASN A 115 -4.04 9.14 2.01
C ASN A 115 -5.07 9.89 2.88
N ALA A 116 -5.18 11.22 2.78
CA ALA A 116 -6.23 11.98 3.47
C ALA A 116 -7.64 11.63 2.97
N HIS A 117 -7.80 11.50 1.64
CA HIS A 117 -9.06 11.06 1.05
C HIS A 117 -9.45 9.65 1.53
N PHE A 118 -8.48 8.75 1.59
CA PHE A 118 -8.70 7.38 2.03
C PHE A 118 -9.04 7.30 3.51
N LEU A 119 -8.31 8.04 4.34
CA LEU A 119 -8.57 8.11 5.78
C LEU A 119 -9.92 8.75 6.08
N ALA A 120 -10.34 9.79 5.37
CA ALA A 120 -11.65 10.41 5.56
C ALA A 120 -12.79 9.40 5.33
N VAL A 121 -12.71 8.58 4.27
CA VAL A 121 -13.69 7.51 4.02
C VAL A 121 -13.61 6.43 5.09
N ALA A 122 -12.40 6.03 5.48
CA ALA A 122 -12.20 5.01 6.51
C ALA A 122 -12.75 5.43 7.87
N VAL A 123 -12.54 6.69 8.28
CA VAL A 123 -13.06 7.27 9.52
C VAL A 123 -14.59 7.28 9.52
N SER A 124 -15.21 7.77 8.43
CA SER A 124 -16.67 7.78 8.31
C SER A 124 -17.26 6.37 8.42
N TRP A 125 -16.62 5.38 7.78
CA TRP A 125 -17.10 4.01 7.85
C TRP A 125 -16.83 3.37 9.22
N ALA A 126 -15.68 3.66 9.84
CA ALA A 126 -15.36 3.21 11.19
C ALA A 126 -16.41 3.70 12.22
N GLU A 127 -16.85 4.96 12.15
CA GLU A 127 -17.94 5.48 13.00
C GLU A 127 -19.24 4.68 12.83
N VAL A 128 -19.62 4.38 11.59
CA VAL A 128 -20.84 3.60 11.28
C VAL A 128 -20.75 2.19 11.84
N LEU A 129 -19.57 1.56 11.73
CA LEU A 129 -19.33 0.21 12.23
C LEU A 129 -19.10 0.13 13.75
N GLY A 130 -18.86 1.26 14.42
CA GLY A 130 -18.39 1.30 15.79
C GLY A 130 -16.98 0.74 15.96
N ALA A 131 -16.14 0.84 14.92
CA ALA A 131 -14.76 0.40 14.95
C ALA A 131 -13.87 1.43 15.67
N SER A 132 -12.92 0.95 16.48
CA SER A 132 -12.00 1.81 17.23
C SER A 132 -10.63 1.96 16.56
N LYS A 133 -10.31 1.13 15.55
CA LYS A 133 -9.01 1.11 14.88
C LYS A 133 -9.14 1.19 13.37
N ILE A 134 -8.23 1.95 12.74
CA ILE A 134 -8.06 2.00 11.28
C ILE A 134 -6.62 1.61 10.97
N TYR A 135 -6.41 0.47 10.30
CA TYR A 135 -5.10 0.00 9.89
C TYR A 135 -4.77 0.50 8.48
N ILE A 136 -3.56 1.03 8.30
CA ILE A 136 -3.03 1.44 7.00
C ILE A 136 -1.59 0.97 6.83
N GLY A 137 -1.26 0.39 5.68
CA GLY A 137 0.06 -0.12 5.32
C GLY A 137 1.01 0.96 4.81
N ALA A 138 1.12 2.08 5.54
CA ALA A 138 2.08 3.13 5.25
C ALA A 138 3.48 2.73 5.73
N VAL A 139 4.49 3.09 4.93
CA VAL A 139 5.91 2.84 5.20
C VAL A 139 6.68 4.12 4.92
N GLU A 140 7.52 4.58 5.85
CA GLU A 140 8.34 5.77 5.67
C GLU A 140 9.69 5.45 5.02
N GLN A 141 10.41 4.44 5.53
CA GLN A 141 11.82 4.22 5.21
C GLN A 141 12.11 3.81 3.76
N ASP A 142 11.27 2.96 3.18
CA ASP A 142 11.42 2.48 1.80
C ASP A 142 10.33 3.08 0.89
N SER A 143 9.60 4.06 1.39
CA SER A 143 8.64 4.79 0.58
C SER A 143 9.36 5.82 -0.26
N SER A 144 8.76 6.12 -1.36
CA SER A 144 9.24 7.07 -2.35
C SER A 144 9.29 8.54 -1.84
N GLY A 145 9.36 8.80 -0.53
CA GLY A 145 9.39 10.15 0.01
C GLY A 145 8.02 10.84 0.07
N TYR A 146 6.94 10.10 0.04
CA TYR A 146 5.58 10.67 0.08
C TYR A 146 5.32 11.37 1.42
N PRO A 147 4.92 12.65 1.41
CA PRO A 147 4.71 13.42 2.64
C PRO A 147 3.60 12.87 3.53
N ASP A 148 2.60 12.20 2.94
CA ASP A 148 1.46 11.58 3.61
C ASP A 148 1.73 10.11 4.06
N CYS A 149 3.02 9.71 4.09
CA CYS A 149 3.48 8.44 4.66
C CYS A 149 4.39 8.63 5.89
N ARG A 150 4.47 9.82 6.47
CA ARG A 150 5.31 10.13 7.62
C ARG A 150 4.55 9.96 8.95
N PRO A 151 5.20 9.56 10.06
CA PRO A 151 4.55 9.44 11.37
C PRO A 151 3.80 10.69 11.79
N ALA A 152 4.41 11.88 11.65
CA ALA A 152 3.80 13.16 12.02
C ALA A 152 2.48 13.45 11.28
N TYR A 153 2.33 12.95 10.04
CA TYR A 153 1.07 13.07 9.30
C TYR A 153 -0.06 12.30 9.98
N TYR A 154 0.18 11.05 10.43
CA TYR A 154 -0.82 10.23 11.09
C TYR A 154 -1.12 10.71 12.51
N GLU A 155 -0.14 11.24 13.22
CA GLU A 155 -0.33 11.90 14.51
C GLU A 155 -1.27 13.12 14.37
N ALA A 156 -1.04 13.99 13.39
CA ALA A 156 -1.92 15.12 13.09
C ALA A 156 -3.32 14.65 12.68
N PHE A 157 -3.43 13.61 11.86
CA PHE A 157 -4.72 13.08 11.43
C PHE A 157 -5.52 12.47 12.60
N ASN A 158 -4.86 11.83 13.56
CA ASN A 158 -5.49 11.35 14.79
C ASN A 158 -6.08 12.50 15.63
N GLN A 159 -5.46 13.69 15.64
CA GLN A 159 -6.06 14.86 16.29
C GLN A 159 -7.31 15.35 15.54
N VAL A 160 -7.30 15.30 14.21
CA VAL A 160 -8.50 15.61 13.40
C VAL A 160 -9.63 14.65 13.72
N ILE A 161 -9.37 13.35 13.81
CA ILE A 161 -10.35 12.33 14.18
C ILE A 161 -10.92 12.60 15.57
N LYS A 162 -10.05 12.86 16.55
CA LYS A 162 -10.45 13.14 17.92
C LYS A 162 -11.36 14.37 18.02
N ALA A 163 -11.10 15.39 17.22
CA ALA A 163 -11.90 16.63 17.22
C ALA A 163 -13.16 16.54 16.36
N GLY A 164 -13.15 15.70 15.31
CA GLY A 164 -14.14 15.71 14.24
C GLY A 164 -15.10 14.52 14.22
N THR A 165 -14.93 13.52 15.11
CA THR A 165 -15.81 12.36 15.19
C THR A 165 -16.66 12.39 16.45
N LYS A 166 -17.78 11.68 16.42
CA LYS A 166 -18.78 11.71 17.48
C LYS A 166 -18.24 11.30 18.85
N GLU A 167 -17.44 10.23 18.90
CA GLU A 167 -16.90 9.68 20.17
C GLU A 167 -15.41 10.05 20.35
N GLY A 168 -14.72 10.51 19.33
CA GLY A 168 -13.29 10.87 19.37
C GLY A 168 -12.33 9.71 19.71
N ASN A 169 -12.76 8.47 19.55
CA ASN A 169 -12.08 7.27 20.04
C ASN A 169 -11.54 6.35 18.92
N ILE A 170 -11.61 6.77 17.68
CA ILE A 170 -11.02 6.05 16.53
C ILE A 170 -9.54 6.43 16.42
N GLU A 171 -8.69 5.44 16.24
CA GLU A 171 -7.24 5.61 16.10
C GLU A 171 -6.72 5.01 14.79
N ILE A 172 -5.86 5.75 14.08
CA ILE A 172 -5.10 5.22 12.95
C ILE A 172 -3.90 4.45 13.48
N VAL A 173 -3.77 3.20 13.03
CA VAL A 173 -2.68 2.29 13.36
C VAL A 173 -1.80 2.10 12.12
N THR A 174 -0.53 2.45 12.23
CA THR A 174 0.48 2.35 11.17
C THR A 174 1.58 1.35 11.55
N PRO A 175 1.27 0.03 11.61
CA PRO A 175 2.18 -0.94 12.23
C PRO A 175 3.47 -1.15 11.46
N LEU A 176 3.51 -0.75 10.19
CA LEU A 176 4.65 -0.94 9.31
C LEU A 176 5.49 0.33 9.09
N ILE A 177 5.10 1.45 9.71
CA ILE A 177 5.60 2.79 9.36
C ILE A 177 7.13 2.91 9.43
N ALA A 178 7.76 2.29 10.43
CA ALA A 178 9.21 2.32 10.66
C ALA A 178 9.94 1.07 10.15
N MET A 179 9.23 0.13 9.51
CA MET A 179 9.80 -1.15 9.07
C MET A 179 10.42 -1.02 7.68
N ARG A 180 11.54 -1.72 7.45
CA ARG A 180 12.08 -1.94 6.11
C ARG A 180 11.26 -2.99 5.36
N LYS A 181 11.24 -2.93 4.04
CA LYS A 181 10.45 -3.86 3.21
C LYS A 181 10.74 -5.34 3.48
N ALA A 182 12.01 -5.69 3.72
CA ALA A 182 12.38 -7.07 4.07
C ALA A 182 11.80 -7.52 5.43
N GLU A 183 11.68 -6.62 6.39
CA GLU A 183 11.06 -6.90 7.69
C GLU A 183 9.56 -7.11 7.54
N ILE A 184 8.90 -6.32 6.67
CA ILE A 184 7.49 -6.47 6.31
C ILE A 184 7.24 -7.85 5.67
N VAL A 185 8.12 -8.28 4.76
CA VAL A 185 8.00 -9.62 4.15
C VAL A 185 8.13 -10.72 5.21
N ARG A 186 9.14 -10.64 6.10
CA ARG A 186 9.30 -11.64 7.18
C ARG A 186 8.07 -11.69 8.10
N LEU A 187 7.59 -10.53 8.54
CA LEU A 187 6.37 -10.43 9.35
C LEU A 187 5.17 -11.04 8.62
N GLY A 188 4.99 -10.74 7.33
CA GLY A 188 3.90 -11.30 6.55
C GLY A 188 3.99 -12.82 6.39
N LEU A 189 5.20 -13.37 6.22
CA LEU A 189 5.42 -14.83 6.18
C LEU A 189 5.06 -15.48 7.53
N GLU A 190 5.47 -14.87 8.64
CA GLU A 190 5.14 -15.33 9.99
C GLU A 190 3.63 -15.32 10.25
N LEU A 191 2.91 -14.32 9.73
CA LEU A 191 1.46 -14.17 9.85
C LEU A 191 0.66 -15.04 8.85
N GLY A 192 1.34 -15.70 7.90
CA GLY A 192 0.67 -16.40 6.80
C GLY A 192 -0.09 -15.46 5.86
N ALA A 193 0.37 -14.20 5.70
CA ALA A 193 -0.22 -13.25 4.79
C ALA A 193 -0.19 -13.80 3.34
N PRO A 194 -1.30 -13.75 2.60
CA PRO A 194 -1.40 -14.34 1.29
C PRO A 194 -0.70 -13.51 0.20
N PHE A 195 0.62 -13.48 0.21
CA PHE A 195 1.42 -12.71 -0.74
C PHE A 195 1.21 -13.12 -2.20
N ASP A 196 0.84 -14.37 -2.45
CA ASP A 196 0.47 -14.91 -3.75
C ASP A 196 -0.75 -14.22 -4.39
N LEU A 197 -1.60 -13.61 -3.58
CA LEU A 197 -2.80 -12.88 -4.00
C LEU A 197 -2.59 -11.37 -4.15
N THR A 198 -1.43 -10.86 -3.73
CA THR A 198 -1.14 -9.42 -3.75
C THR A 198 -0.69 -8.93 -5.12
N TRP A 199 -0.85 -7.62 -5.38
CA TRP A 199 -0.38 -6.99 -6.60
C TRP A 199 0.30 -5.64 -6.33
N SER A 200 1.44 -5.40 -6.96
CA SER A 200 2.23 -4.18 -6.77
C SER A 200 2.66 -3.51 -8.09
N CYS A 201 2.58 -4.22 -9.22
CA CYS A 201 3.00 -3.66 -10.50
C CYS A 201 2.15 -2.46 -10.92
N TYR A 202 2.79 -1.37 -11.34
CA TYR A 202 2.10 -0.16 -11.81
C TYR A 202 1.66 -0.21 -13.28
N SER A 203 2.17 -1.17 -14.06
CA SER A 203 2.07 -1.12 -15.52
C SER A 203 1.33 -2.29 -16.15
N ARG A 204 1.16 -3.41 -15.45
CA ARG A 204 0.56 -4.64 -16.00
C ARG A 204 -0.38 -5.28 -15.00
N GLU A 205 -1.38 -6.01 -15.50
CA GLU A 205 -2.40 -6.68 -14.69
C GLU A 205 -2.33 -8.21 -14.74
N ASP A 206 -1.64 -8.79 -15.74
CA ASP A 206 -1.50 -10.23 -15.97
C ASP A 206 -0.29 -10.84 -15.26
N ARG A 207 0.90 -10.34 -15.58
CA ARG A 207 2.19 -10.72 -15.00
C ARG A 207 2.94 -9.44 -14.63
N ALA A 208 3.49 -9.37 -13.43
CA ALA A 208 4.21 -8.18 -12.99
C ALA A 208 5.40 -7.88 -13.92
N CYS A 209 5.63 -6.62 -14.26
CA CYS A 209 6.65 -6.26 -15.25
C CYS A 209 8.10 -6.51 -14.79
N GLY A 210 8.35 -6.58 -13.48
CA GLY A 210 9.68 -6.79 -12.90
C GLY A 210 10.60 -5.56 -12.94
N VAL A 211 10.22 -4.49 -13.66
CA VAL A 211 11.13 -3.36 -13.95
C VAL A 211 10.67 -2.01 -13.41
N CYS A 212 9.39 -1.80 -13.09
CA CYS A 212 8.94 -0.58 -12.41
C CYS A 212 9.44 -0.55 -10.96
N ASP A 213 9.48 0.64 -10.35
CA ASP A 213 10.01 0.82 -8.99
C ASP A 213 9.34 -0.10 -7.97
N SER A 214 8.02 -0.21 -8.02
CA SER A 214 7.28 -1.09 -7.12
C SER A 214 7.65 -2.57 -7.27
N CYS A 215 7.83 -3.07 -8.51
CA CYS A 215 8.28 -4.43 -8.74
C CYS A 215 9.69 -4.66 -8.21
N ARG A 216 10.62 -3.71 -8.45
CA ARG A 216 12.01 -3.82 -7.97
C ARG A 216 12.11 -3.79 -6.46
N LEU A 217 11.40 -2.86 -5.81
CA LEU A 217 11.32 -2.79 -4.35
C LEU A 217 10.78 -4.09 -3.76
N ARG A 218 9.74 -4.65 -4.37
CA ARG A 218 9.13 -5.91 -3.95
C ARG A 218 10.10 -7.09 -4.12
N LEU A 219 10.70 -7.27 -5.30
CA LEU A 219 11.66 -8.34 -5.57
C LEU A 219 12.85 -8.28 -4.60
N ARG A 220 13.40 -7.08 -4.38
CA ARG A 220 14.47 -6.86 -3.41
C ARG A 220 14.03 -7.20 -1.99
N ALA A 221 12.83 -6.80 -1.59
CA ALA A 221 12.30 -7.09 -0.26
C ALA A 221 12.23 -8.60 0.03
N PHE A 222 11.74 -9.39 -0.95
CA PHE A 222 11.70 -10.84 -0.82
C PHE A 222 13.10 -11.45 -0.80
N ALA A 223 14.02 -11.01 -1.67
CA ALA A 223 15.41 -11.46 -1.69
C ALA A 223 16.13 -11.17 -0.34
N ASP A 224 16.01 -9.94 0.17
CA ASP A 224 16.60 -9.51 1.45
C ASP A 224 15.92 -10.19 2.66
N ALA A 225 14.72 -10.71 2.49
CA ALA A 225 14.04 -11.54 3.48
C ALA A 225 14.46 -13.02 3.41
N GLY A 226 15.22 -13.44 2.40
CA GLY A 226 15.59 -14.83 2.15
C GLY A 226 14.46 -15.69 1.59
N ALA A 227 13.48 -15.07 0.90
CA ALA A 227 12.28 -15.72 0.37
C ALA A 227 12.13 -15.45 -1.14
N THR A 228 11.35 -16.30 -1.81
CA THR A 228 10.97 -16.09 -3.22
C THR A 228 9.62 -15.42 -3.28
N ASP A 229 9.50 -14.38 -4.13
CA ASP A 229 8.21 -13.72 -4.36
C ASP A 229 7.25 -14.66 -5.10
N PRO A 230 6.05 -14.95 -4.57
CA PRO A 230 5.13 -15.93 -5.13
C PRO A 230 4.34 -15.43 -6.36
N ILE A 231 4.37 -14.13 -6.72
CA ILE A 231 3.60 -13.64 -7.87
C ILE A 231 4.31 -13.90 -9.19
N PRO A 232 3.56 -14.05 -10.31
CA PRO A 232 4.17 -14.26 -11.61
C PRO A 232 4.76 -12.96 -12.18
N TYR A 233 5.98 -13.04 -12.72
CA TYR A 233 6.64 -11.97 -13.45
C TYR A 233 6.65 -12.26 -14.97
N ALA A 234 6.63 -11.20 -15.78
CA ALA A 234 6.91 -11.32 -17.19
C ALA A 234 8.37 -11.77 -17.36
N ALA A 235 8.63 -12.66 -18.34
CA ALA A 235 10.00 -13.01 -18.66
C ALA A 235 10.75 -11.73 -19.06
N THR A 236 11.72 -11.34 -18.24
CA THR A 236 12.69 -10.31 -18.61
C THR A 236 13.87 -11.07 -19.21
N ASP A 237 14.37 -10.65 -20.38
CA ASP A 237 15.61 -11.16 -20.97
C ASP A 237 16.85 -10.84 -20.09
N GLN A 238 16.62 -10.27 -18.91
CA GLN A 238 17.63 -9.99 -17.89
C GLN A 238 17.40 -10.90 -16.68
N VAL A 239 17.98 -12.10 -16.78
CA VAL A 239 18.22 -12.98 -15.65
C VAL A 239 19.11 -12.22 -14.64
N PHE A 240 18.58 -11.89 -13.46
CA PHE A 240 19.41 -11.66 -12.30
C PHE A 240 20.02 -13.03 -11.93
N GLY A 241 21.13 -13.37 -12.54
CA GLY A 241 21.94 -14.50 -12.10
C GLY A 241 22.37 -14.26 -10.64
N PRO A 242 22.53 -15.33 -9.83
CA PRO A 242 23.15 -15.20 -8.52
C PRO A 242 24.52 -14.55 -8.73
N ALA A 243 24.81 -13.52 -7.93
CA ALA A 243 26.14 -12.91 -7.90
C ALA A 243 27.16 -14.01 -7.72
N GLY A 244 27.92 -14.30 -8.76
CA GLY A 244 29.00 -15.28 -8.71
C GLY A 244 30.01 -14.80 -7.68
N PHE A 245 30.14 -15.53 -6.60
CA PHE A 245 31.36 -15.56 -5.82
C PHE A 245 32.37 -16.33 -6.68
N GLU A 246 33.28 -15.63 -7.33
CA GLU A 246 34.51 -16.23 -7.76
C GLU A 246 35.48 -16.28 -6.55
N PRO A 247 36.31 -17.36 -6.48
CA PRO A 247 37.15 -17.69 -5.29
C PRO A 247 38.36 -16.76 -5.12
#